data_f07726804d3e23261feb81717e6fc738
#
_entry.id   f07726804d3e23261feb81717e6fc738
#
_cell.length_a   1.000
_cell.length_b   1.000
_cell.length_c   1.000
_cell.angle_alpha   90.00
_cell.angle_beta   90.00
_cell.angle_gamma   90.00
#
_symmetry.space_group_name_H-M   'P 1'
#
loop_
_entity.id
_entity.type
_entity.pdbx_description
1 polymer ?
#
loop_
_entity_poly.entity_id
_entity_poly.type
_entity_poly.pdbx_seq_one_letter_code
_entity_poly.pdbx_strand_id
1 'polypeptide(L)'
;MRLLLTFIIATIGTTDAFAEARYDTNFHLELKSVGLEREAFLYAMNWAGAAYAKAEIDMMQSIIDGQGVEANPEAAIALACGSRSMSKNARNQLVTIANLRLASRNFEPIKCSR
;
A
#
# COMPACT_ATOMS: atom_id res chain seq x y z
N MET A 1 29.76 9.33 31.79
CA MET A 1 29.65 9.10 31.31
C MET A 1 29.32 8.96 30.60
N ARG A 2 28.94 8.90 30.31
CA ARG A 2 28.59 8.76 29.58
C ARG A 2 28.46 8.16 28.86
N LEU A 3 28.18 7.86 28.71
CA LEU A 3 27.97 7.35 28.02
C LEU A 3 27.86 6.66 27.55
N LEU A 4 28.05 6.57 27.81
CA LEU A 4 27.86 5.79 27.28
C LEU A 4 27.17 5.35 26.85
N LEU A 5 26.57 5.47 26.94
CA LEU A 5 25.88 5.10 26.46
C LEU A 5 25.58 5.12 25.48
N THR A 6 25.79 5.48 25.39
CA THR A 6 25.60 5.47 24.42
C THR A 6 25.64 4.93 23.68
N PHE A 7 25.58 4.65 23.88
CA PHE A 7 25.65 4.08 23.11
C PHE A 7 25.47 3.30 22.78
N ILE A 8 25.52 3.33 23.17
CA ILE A 8 25.33 2.38 22.62
C ILE A 8 24.29 1.93 22.30
N ILE A 9 23.66 2.15 22.66
CA ILE A 9 22.68 1.82 22.25
C ILE A 9 22.31 1.56 21.22
N ALA A 10 22.30 2.07 21.08
CA ALA A 10 21.82 2.08 19.95
C ALA A 10 22.17 1.20 19.00
N THR A 11 23.17 1.00 19.00
CA THR A 11 23.71 0.36 17.91
C THR A 11 23.14 -0.97 17.71
N ILE A 12 22.93 -1.67 18.72
CA ILE A 12 22.54 -3.01 18.57
C ILE A 12 21.13 -3.12 18.11
N GLY A 13 20.28 -2.37 18.69
CA GLY A 13 18.89 -2.42 18.34
C GLY A 13 18.66 -1.97 16.92
N THR A 14 19.50 -1.08 16.45
CA THR A 14 19.34 -0.57 15.12
C THR A 14 19.47 -1.64 14.08
N THR A 15 20.46 -2.49 14.21
CA THR A 15 20.67 -3.54 13.26
C THR A 15 19.49 -4.49 13.22
N ASP A 16 19.01 -4.87 14.37
CA ASP A 16 17.90 -5.79 14.44
C ASP A 16 16.63 -5.17 13.88
N ALA A 17 16.40 -3.91 14.16
CA ALA A 17 15.24 -3.23 13.65
C ALA A 17 15.27 -3.22 12.13
N PHE A 18 16.43 -3.00 11.54
CA PHE A 18 16.56 -3.01 10.10
C PHE A 18 16.27 -4.37 9.52
N ALA A 19 16.81 -5.42 10.12
CA ALA A 19 16.62 -6.76 9.62
C ALA A 19 15.16 -7.19 9.67
N GLU A 20 14.40 -6.60 10.59
CA GLU A 20 13.00 -6.95 10.74
C GLU A 20 12.05 -5.96 10.12
N ALA A 21 12.58 -4.92 9.47
CA ALA A 21 11.72 -3.92 8.87
C ALA A 21 10.94 -4.55 7.72
N ARG A 22 9.64 -4.36 7.74
CA ARG A 22 8.77 -4.83 6.70
C ARG A 22 7.48 -4.04 6.76
N TYR A 23 6.69 -4.17 5.70
CA TYR A 23 5.43 -3.46 5.63
C TYR A 23 4.47 -3.94 6.71
N ASP A 24 3.78 -3.00 7.32
CA ASP A 24 2.82 -3.29 8.39
C ASP A 24 1.49 -2.64 8.03
N THR A 25 0.52 -3.47 7.62
CA THR A 25 -0.79 -2.96 7.23
C THR A 25 -1.50 -2.32 8.41
N ASN A 26 -1.22 -2.76 9.64
CA ASN A 26 -1.83 -2.15 10.81
C ASN A 26 -1.35 -0.72 11.00
N PHE A 27 -0.08 -0.45 10.71
CA PHE A 27 0.43 0.91 10.78
C PHE A 27 -0.22 1.78 9.71
N HIS A 28 -0.40 1.23 8.51
CA HIS A 28 -1.11 1.92 7.44
C HIS A 28 -2.53 2.31 7.88
N LEU A 29 -3.24 1.36 8.48
CA LEU A 29 -4.60 1.63 8.95
C LEU A 29 -4.62 2.64 10.10
N GLU A 30 -3.62 2.57 10.96
CA GLU A 30 -3.52 3.50 12.07
C GLU A 30 -3.33 4.92 11.57
N LEU A 31 -2.48 5.11 10.57
CA LEU A 31 -2.28 6.41 9.97
C LEU A 31 -3.60 6.95 9.42
N LYS A 32 -4.36 6.10 8.74
CA LYS A 32 -5.65 6.52 8.21
C LYS A 32 -6.62 6.90 9.32
N SER A 33 -6.61 6.15 10.40
CA SER A 33 -7.58 6.36 11.48
C SER A 33 -7.37 7.68 12.21
N VAL A 34 -6.18 8.25 12.15
CA VAL A 34 -5.91 9.54 12.78
C VAL A 34 -5.87 10.67 11.76
N GLY A 35 -6.38 10.44 10.56
CA GLY A 35 -6.49 11.50 9.55
C GLY A 35 -5.26 11.71 8.70
N LEU A 36 -4.26 10.85 8.80
CA LEU A 36 -3.03 10.98 8.02
C LEU A 36 -3.11 10.09 6.79
N GLU A 37 -4.13 10.33 5.96
CA GLU A 37 -4.38 9.48 4.80
C GLU A 37 -3.30 9.58 3.74
N ARG A 38 -2.77 10.79 3.54
CA ARG A 38 -1.70 10.97 2.58
C ARG A 38 -0.46 10.20 3.01
N GLU A 39 -0.11 10.29 4.30
CA GLU A 39 1.03 9.58 4.85
C GLU A 39 0.83 8.07 4.76
N ALA A 40 -0.40 7.61 4.99
CA ALA A 40 -0.72 6.19 4.86
C ALA A 40 -0.50 5.71 3.42
N PHE A 41 -0.96 6.51 2.46
CA PHE A 41 -0.78 6.18 1.05
C PHE A 41 0.71 6.14 0.68
N LEU A 42 1.47 7.14 1.11
CA LEU A 42 2.90 7.18 0.78
C LEU A 42 3.66 6.04 1.42
N TYR A 43 3.27 5.66 2.63
CA TYR A 43 3.87 4.52 3.30
C TYR A 43 3.63 3.24 2.50
N ALA A 44 2.38 2.99 2.10
CA ALA A 44 2.06 1.81 1.30
C ALA A 44 2.78 1.84 -0.05
N MET A 45 2.81 3.02 -0.68
CA MET A 45 3.44 3.16 -2.00
C MET A 45 4.92 2.83 -1.93
N ASN A 46 5.58 3.28 -0.87
CA ASN A 46 7.01 3.02 -0.70
C ASN A 46 7.31 1.52 -0.61
N TRP A 47 6.48 0.78 0.13
CA TRP A 47 6.69 -0.65 0.26
C TRP A 47 6.17 -1.44 -0.93
N ALA A 48 5.18 -0.89 -1.64
CA ALA A 48 4.73 -1.51 -2.89
C ALA A 48 5.85 -1.53 -3.91
N GLY A 49 6.69 -0.50 -3.92
CA GLY A 49 7.84 -0.47 -4.80
C GLY A 49 8.85 -1.56 -4.51
N ALA A 50 8.81 -2.15 -3.31
CA ALA A 50 9.65 -3.28 -2.96
C ALA A 50 8.92 -4.61 -3.15
N ALA A 51 7.80 -4.61 -3.88
CA ALA A 51 7.04 -5.79 -4.26
C ALA A 51 6.39 -6.51 -3.08
N TYR A 52 5.97 -5.77 -2.07
CA TYR A 52 5.18 -6.35 -0.98
C TYR A 52 3.71 -6.33 -1.39
N ALA A 53 3.14 -7.53 -1.58
CA ALA A 53 1.79 -7.65 -2.09
C ALA A 53 0.76 -6.92 -1.23
N LYS A 54 0.88 -7.00 0.09
CA LYS A 54 -0.07 -6.33 0.97
C LYS A 54 0.01 -4.82 0.83
N ALA A 55 1.23 -4.29 0.64
CA ALA A 55 1.40 -2.85 0.43
C ALA A 55 0.78 -2.44 -0.90
N GLU A 56 0.93 -3.26 -1.93
CA GLU A 56 0.28 -2.99 -3.21
C GLU A 56 -1.23 -2.93 -3.07
N ILE A 57 -1.79 -3.88 -2.33
CA ILE A 57 -3.24 -3.92 -2.13
C ILE A 57 -3.71 -2.66 -1.40
N ASP A 58 -3.04 -2.30 -0.33
CA ASP A 58 -3.42 -1.12 0.45
C ASP A 58 -3.28 0.15 -0.38
N MET A 59 -2.21 0.25 -1.18
CA MET A 59 -2.01 1.39 -2.06
C MET A 59 -3.13 1.49 -3.09
N MET A 60 -3.49 0.37 -3.70
CA MET A 60 -4.50 0.37 -4.75
C MET A 60 -5.88 0.67 -4.20
N GLN A 61 -6.20 0.20 -2.99
CA GLN A 61 -7.46 0.56 -2.37
C GLN A 61 -7.55 2.06 -2.13
N SER A 62 -6.44 2.68 -1.74
CA SER A 62 -6.40 4.13 -1.58
C SER A 62 -6.64 4.84 -2.90
N ILE A 63 -6.07 4.33 -3.97
CA ILE A 63 -6.26 4.91 -5.31
C ILE A 63 -7.70 4.75 -5.77
N ILE A 64 -8.31 3.62 -5.49
CA ILE A 64 -9.70 3.38 -5.87
C ILE A 64 -10.62 4.36 -5.14
N ASP A 65 -10.39 4.55 -3.85
CA ASP A 65 -11.32 5.31 -3.00
C ASP A 65 -10.94 6.77 -2.83
N GLY A 66 -9.76 7.17 -3.26
CA GLY A 66 -9.34 8.56 -3.13
C GLY A 66 -8.91 8.90 -1.71
N GLN A 67 -8.21 8.00 -1.04
CA GLN A 67 -7.75 8.23 0.33
C GLN A 67 -6.27 8.61 0.30
N GLY A 68 -5.99 9.88 0.53
CA GLY A 68 -4.62 10.38 0.51
C GLY A 68 -4.05 10.59 -0.89
N VAL A 69 -4.84 10.33 -1.91
CA VAL A 69 -4.47 10.48 -3.31
C VAL A 69 -5.78 10.65 -4.08
N GLU A 70 -5.72 11.26 -5.23
CA GLU A 70 -6.91 11.44 -6.04
C GLU A 70 -7.44 10.08 -6.51
N ALA A 71 -8.75 9.89 -6.40
CA ALA A 71 -9.38 8.63 -6.79
C ALA A 71 -9.20 8.38 -8.27
N ASN A 72 -8.72 7.19 -8.62
CA ASN A 72 -8.48 6.83 -10.01
C ASN A 72 -8.60 5.31 -10.16
N PRO A 73 -9.84 4.80 -10.26
CA PRO A 73 -10.02 3.34 -10.36
C PRO A 73 -9.34 2.73 -11.58
N GLU A 74 -9.27 3.46 -12.69
CA GLU A 74 -8.61 2.93 -13.89
C GLU A 74 -7.12 2.68 -13.64
N ALA A 75 -6.47 3.63 -12.97
CA ALA A 75 -5.06 3.45 -12.65
C ALA A 75 -4.85 2.26 -11.72
N ALA A 76 -5.76 2.06 -10.77
CA ALA A 76 -5.66 0.92 -9.87
C ALA A 76 -5.78 -0.38 -10.63
N ILE A 77 -6.68 -0.46 -11.61
CA ILE A 77 -6.83 -1.66 -12.42
C ILE A 77 -5.55 -1.93 -13.20
N ALA A 78 -4.97 -0.90 -13.80
CA ALA A 78 -3.75 -1.07 -14.58
C ALA A 78 -2.62 -1.59 -13.70
N LEU A 79 -2.49 -1.06 -12.48
CA LEU A 79 -1.47 -1.50 -11.56
C LEU A 79 -1.72 -2.95 -11.11
N ALA A 80 -2.97 -3.29 -10.82
CA ALA A 80 -3.31 -4.65 -10.39
C ALA A 80 -3.04 -5.65 -11.51
N CYS A 81 -3.41 -5.32 -12.73
CA CYS A 81 -3.18 -6.21 -13.86
C CYS A 81 -1.70 -6.43 -14.11
N GLY A 82 -0.86 -5.45 -13.82
CA GLY A 82 0.58 -5.56 -14.03
C GLY A 82 1.35 -6.12 -12.86
N SER A 83 0.70 -6.36 -11.73
CA SER A 83 1.40 -6.80 -10.53
C SER A 83 1.90 -8.23 -10.67
N ARG A 84 3.12 -8.49 -10.20
CA ARG A 84 3.69 -9.83 -10.18
C ARG A 84 3.71 -10.42 -8.79
N SER A 85 3.54 -9.60 -7.76
CA SER A 85 3.61 -10.07 -6.37
C SER A 85 2.24 -10.36 -5.80
N MET A 86 1.19 -9.88 -6.45
CA MET A 86 -0.18 -10.03 -5.95
C MET A 86 -0.76 -11.36 -6.45
N SER A 87 -1.50 -12.05 -5.58
CA SER A 87 -2.16 -13.28 -6.00
C SER A 87 -3.25 -12.96 -7.02
N LYS A 88 -3.60 -13.97 -7.82
CA LYS A 88 -4.68 -13.81 -8.79
C LYS A 88 -5.99 -13.44 -8.09
N ASN A 89 -6.25 -14.05 -6.94
CA ASN A 89 -7.47 -13.78 -6.21
C ASN A 89 -7.53 -12.34 -5.73
N ALA A 90 -6.43 -11.84 -5.16
CA ALA A 90 -6.39 -10.45 -4.70
C ALA A 90 -6.54 -9.49 -5.87
N ARG A 91 -5.88 -9.77 -6.98
CA ARG A 91 -6.00 -8.95 -8.18
C ARG A 91 -7.43 -8.88 -8.66
N ASN A 92 -8.09 -10.04 -8.72
CA ASN A 92 -9.48 -10.07 -9.20
C ASN A 92 -10.40 -9.29 -8.28
N GLN A 93 -10.17 -9.34 -6.97
CA GLN A 93 -10.98 -8.57 -6.04
C GLN A 93 -10.81 -7.08 -6.24
N LEU A 94 -9.57 -6.63 -6.39
CA LEU A 94 -9.31 -5.21 -6.61
C LEU A 94 -9.91 -4.72 -7.92
N VAL A 95 -9.77 -5.51 -8.98
CA VAL A 95 -10.34 -5.14 -10.28
C VAL A 95 -11.86 -5.06 -10.17
N THR A 96 -12.48 -6.00 -9.45
CA THR A 96 -13.91 -5.97 -9.26
C THR A 96 -14.37 -4.72 -8.51
N ILE A 97 -13.68 -4.38 -7.43
CA ILE A 97 -14.04 -3.20 -6.66
C ILE A 97 -13.86 -1.94 -7.50
N ALA A 98 -12.76 -1.84 -8.22
CA ALA A 98 -12.50 -0.67 -9.06
C ALA A 98 -13.57 -0.55 -10.15
N ASN A 99 -13.98 -1.67 -10.74
CA ASN A 99 -15.01 -1.64 -11.76
C ASN A 99 -16.38 -1.23 -11.20
N LEU A 100 -16.64 -1.56 -9.94
CA LEU A 100 -17.86 -1.06 -9.30
C LEU A 100 -17.84 0.46 -9.19
N ARG A 101 -16.68 1.04 -8.88
CA ARG A 101 -16.55 2.49 -8.85
C ARG A 101 -16.73 3.11 -10.24
N LEU A 102 -16.18 2.46 -11.27
CA LEU A 102 -16.33 2.93 -12.64
C LEU A 102 -17.78 2.86 -13.07
N ALA A 103 -18.47 1.78 -12.74
CA ALA A 103 -19.88 1.63 -13.10
C ALA A 103 -20.73 2.73 -12.47
N SER A 104 -20.39 3.16 -11.26
CA SER A 104 -21.14 4.23 -10.61
C SER A 104 -20.95 5.57 -11.31
N ARG A 105 -19.97 5.66 -12.20
CA ARG A 105 -19.73 6.86 -13.02
C ARG A 105 -20.12 6.62 -14.47
N ASN A 106 -20.82 5.54 -14.76
CA ASN A 106 -21.28 5.18 -16.10
C ASN A 106 -20.14 4.84 -17.05
N PHE A 107 -19.05 4.30 -16.53
CA PHE A 107 -17.95 3.83 -17.36
C PHE A 107 -18.05 2.33 -17.56
N GLU A 108 -17.52 1.87 -18.67
CA GLU A 108 -17.47 0.44 -18.97
C GLU A 108 -16.47 -0.27 -18.09
N PRO A 109 -16.71 -1.54 -17.74
CA PRO A 109 -15.74 -2.28 -16.97
C PRO A 109 -14.46 -2.53 -17.78
N ILE A 110 -13.35 -2.60 -17.06
CA ILE A 110 -12.04 -2.84 -17.64
C ILE A 110 -11.57 -4.21 -17.17
N LYS A 111 -11.00 -4.97 -18.07
CA LYS A 111 -10.47 -6.30 -17.77
C LYS A 111 -8.97 -6.30 -17.99
N CYS A 112 -8.28 -7.15 -17.23
CA CYS A 112 -6.87 -7.38 -17.51
C CYS A 112 -6.72 -8.06 -18.86
N SER A 113 -5.67 -7.67 -19.58
CA SER A 113 -5.48 -8.19 -20.92
C SER A 113 -4.82 -9.57 -20.93
N ARG A 114 -4.57 -10.15 -19.76
CA ARG A 114 -4.01 -11.49 -19.69
C ARG A 114 -4.40 -12.17 -18.39
#